data_566c8a9546ca59933016975a07a6fe78
#
_entry.id   566c8a9546ca59933016975a07a6fe78
#
_cell.length_a   1.000
_cell.length_b   1.000
_cell.length_c   1.000
_cell.angle_alpha   90.00
_cell.angle_beta   90.00
_cell.angle_gamma   90.00
#
_symmetry.space_group_name_H-M   'P 1'
#
loop_
_entity.id
_entity.type
_entity.pdbx_description
1 polymer ?
#
loop_
_entity_poly.entity_id
_entity_poly.type
_entity_poly.pdbx_seq_one_letter_code
_entity_poly.pdbx_strand_id
1 'polypeptide(L)'
;LPASWSEIDILINNAGLSRGLDKLHEGDFQDWEEMIDTNIKGLLYLTRYVVPGMVKRDRGHVVNIGSIAGHQTYPAGNVYCGTKAAVRAISEGLKQDLLGTPIRVSSVDPGMVETEFSEVRFHGDTERANKVYQGVKPLTPDDVADVIFFCVTRPSHVNINEVVLMPVDQASVTLVNRRN
;
A
#
# COMPACT_ATOMS: atom_id res chain seq x y z
N LEU A 1 -13.32 -18.66 6.39
CA LEU A 1 -14.60 -18.01 6.05
C LEU A 1 -15.68 -19.08 5.89
N PRO A 2 -16.95 -18.77 6.22
CA PRO A 2 -18.08 -19.63 5.86
C PRO A 2 -18.12 -19.88 4.35
N ALA A 3 -18.65 -21.05 3.91
CA ALA A 3 -18.69 -21.42 2.49
C ALA A 3 -19.38 -20.35 1.61
N SER A 4 -20.42 -19.67 2.14
CA SER A 4 -21.09 -18.56 1.46
C SER A 4 -20.24 -17.31 1.24
N TRP A 5 -19.09 -17.20 1.90
CA TRP A 5 -18.15 -16.07 1.81
C TRP A 5 -16.81 -16.46 1.21
N SER A 6 -16.70 -17.67 0.67
CA SER A 6 -15.43 -18.17 0.10
C SER A 6 -15.16 -17.70 -1.33
N GLU A 7 -16.18 -17.18 -2.02
CA GLU A 7 -16.05 -16.67 -3.39
C GLU A 7 -15.72 -15.19 -3.39
N ILE A 8 -14.42 -14.90 -3.18
CA ILE A 8 -13.90 -13.53 -3.15
C ILE A 8 -13.63 -13.07 -4.59
N ASP A 9 -14.26 -11.99 -5.01
CA ASP A 9 -14.07 -11.38 -6.34
C ASP A 9 -13.09 -10.21 -6.32
N ILE A 10 -12.96 -9.52 -5.19
CA ILE A 10 -12.01 -8.41 -5.02
C ILE A 10 -11.24 -8.63 -3.73
N LEU A 11 -9.90 -8.64 -3.84
CA LEU A 11 -8.98 -8.66 -2.71
C LEU A 11 -8.28 -7.31 -2.62
N ILE A 12 -8.46 -6.59 -1.53
CA ILE A 12 -7.73 -5.35 -1.25
C ILE A 12 -6.72 -5.63 -0.13
N ASN A 13 -5.44 -5.74 -0.49
CA ASN A 13 -4.35 -5.88 0.47
C ASN A 13 -3.98 -4.49 1.01
N ASN A 14 -4.77 -4.03 1.97
CA ASN A 14 -4.63 -2.71 2.58
C ASN A 14 -3.79 -2.73 3.86
N ALA A 15 -3.73 -3.86 4.56
CA ALA A 15 -2.96 -3.94 5.80
C ALA A 15 -1.48 -3.56 5.56
N GLY A 16 -1.02 -2.58 6.33
CA GLY A 16 0.34 -2.08 6.20
C GLY A 16 0.66 -1.09 7.31
N LEU A 17 1.90 -1.09 7.75
CA LEU A 17 2.39 -0.18 8.78
C LEU A 17 3.83 0.28 8.48
N SER A 18 4.25 1.31 9.20
CA SER A 18 5.65 1.70 9.36
C SER A 18 5.98 1.77 10.84
N ARG A 19 7.24 1.57 11.19
CA ARG A 19 7.79 1.70 12.52
C ARG A 19 9.04 2.57 12.49
N GLY A 20 9.14 3.45 13.45
CA GLY A 20 10.30 4.32 13.66
C GLY A 20 10.67 5.23 12.48
N LEU A 21 11.69 6.00 12.69
CA LEU A 21 12.44 6.76 11.68
C LEU A 21 13.90 6.80 12.13
N ASP A 22 14.58 5.68 11.98
CA ASP A 22 15.95 5.50 12.41
C ASP A 22 16.85 5.19 11.22
N LYS A 23 18.10 5.62 11.29
CA LYS A 23 19.07 5.22 10.27
C LYS A 23 19.24 3.70 10.30
N LEU A 24 19.51 3.08 9.16
CA LEU A 24 19.54 1.62 9.04
C LEU A 24 20.46 0.94 10.07
N HIS A 25 21.59 1.56 10.40
CA HIS A 25 22.53 1.02 11.38
C HIS A 25 22.19 1.30 12.85
N GLU A 26 21.08 1.97 13.11
CA GLU A 26 20.58 2.36 14.45
C GLU A 26 19.17 1.82 14.72
N GLY A 27 18.53 1.18 13.72
CA GLY A 27 17.13 0.79 13.79
C GLY A 27 16.88 -0.45 14.64
N ASP A 28 15.67 -0.58 15.17
CA ASP A 28 15.21 -1.67 15.98
C ASP A 28 14.81 -2.89 15.13
N PHE A 29 15.31 -4.07 15.47
CA PHE A 29 15.01 -5.31 14.74
C PHE A 29 13.53 -5.69 14.83
N GLN A 30 12.85 -5.45 15.96
CA GLN A 30 11.44 -5.75 16.12
C GLN A 30 10.58 -4.89 15.18
N ASP A 31 10.92 -3.61 15.04
CA ASP A 31 10.27 -2.69 14.08
C ASP A 31 10.41 -3.19 12.63
N TRP A 32 11.57 -3.75 12.29
CA TRP A 32 11.79 -4.30 10.95
C TRP A 32 10.96 -5.55 10.70
N GLU A 33 10.94 -6.49 11.67
CA GLU A 33 10.15 -7.72 11.57
C GLU A 33 8.65 -7.38 11.42
N GLU A 34 8.12 -6.45 12.22
CA GLU A 34 6.72 -6.03 12.11
C GLU A 34 6.38 -5.44 10.74
N MET A 35 7.27 -4.61 10.18
CA MET A 35 7.09 -4.05 8.84
C MET A 35 7.14 -5.13 7.76
N ILE A 36 8.09 -6.07 7.83
CA ILE A 36 8.25 -7.16 6.85
C ILE A 36 7.08 -8.13 6.95
N ASP A 37 6.72 -8.54 8.15
CA ASP A 37 5.63 -9.48 8.40
C ASP A 37 4.29 -8.94 7.90
N THR A 38 3.99 -7.69 8.21
CA THR A 38 2.72 -7.07 7.81
C THR A 38 2.71 -6.72 6.33
N ASN A 39 3.68 -5.93 5.86
CA ASN A 39 3.63 -5.32 4.54
C ASN A 39 3.97 -6.32 3.42
N ILE A 40 4.76 -7.35 3.69
CA ILE A 40 5.20 -8.33 2.70
C ILE A 40 4.54 -9.69 2.94
N LYS A 41 4.81 -10.34 4.08
CA LYS A 41 4.33 -11.71 4.32
C LYS A 41 2.81 -11.78 4.40
N GLY A 42 2.16 -10.82 5.09
CA GLY A 42 0.71 -10.73 5.16
C GLY A 42 0.05 -10.63 3.79
N LEU A 43 0.56 -9.75 2.92
CA LEU A 43 0.11 -9.60 1.54
C LEU A 43 0.29 -10.91 0.74
N LEU A 44 1.47 -11.54 0.84
CA LEU A 44 1.77 -12.79 0.13
C LEU A 44 0.83 -13.92 0.55
N TYR A 45 0.59 -14.07 1.86
CA TYR A 45 -0.28 -15.13 2.39
C TYR A 45 -1.73 -14.96 1.93
N LEU A 46 -2.30 -13.76 2.04
CA LEU A 46 -3.67 -13.52 1.58
C LEU A 46 -3.79 -13.71 0.07
N THR A 47 -2.85 -13.21 -0.70
CA THR A 47 -2.80 -13.40 -2.16
C THR A 47 -2.75 -14.88 -2.50
N ARG A 48 -1.89 -15.67 -1.85
CA ARG A 48 -1.76 -17.11 -2.07
C ARG A 48 -3.03 -17.90 -1.73
N TYR A 49 -3.77 -17.46 -0.71
CA TYR A 49 -5.02 -18.12 -0.33
C TYR A 49 -6.20 -17.75 -1.24
N VAL A 50 -6.27 -16.52 -1.74
CA VAL A 50 -7.43 -15.99 -2.47
C VAL A 50 -7.33 -16.20 -3.98
N VAL A 51 -6.19 -15.90 -4.58
CA VAL A 51 -6.01 -15.88 -6.04
C VAL A 51 -6.32 -17.21 -6.72
N PRO A 52 -5.97 -18.39 -6.18
CA PRO A 52 -6.34 -19.66 -6.83
C PRO A 52 -7.84 -19.83 -7.02
N GLY A 53 -8.65 -19.34 -6.07
CA GLY A 53 -10.10 -19.33 -6.21
C GLY A 53 -10.61 -18.40 -7.30
N MET A 54 -9.97 -17.22 -7.45
CA MET A 54 -10.26 -16.29 -8.55
C MET A 54 -9.94 -16.92 -9.90
N VAL A 55 -8.76 -17.52 -10.05
CA VAL A 55 -8.34 -18.20 -11.29
C VAL A 55 -9.30 -19.31 -11.66
N LYS A 56 -9.72 -20.14 -10.69
CA LYS A 56 -10.68 -21.22 -10.92
C LYS A 56 -12.05 -20.73 -11.41
N ARG A 57 -12.47 -19.55 -11.00
CA ARG A 57 -13.76 -18.94 -11.40
C ARG A 57 -13.65 -18.02 -12.60
N ASP A 58 -12.45 -17.86 -13.19
CA ASP A 58 -12.16 -16.91 -14.27
C ASP A 58 -12.63 -15.48 -14.00
N ARG A 59 -12.53 -15.04 -12.74
CA ARG A 59 -12.88 -13.66 -12.38
C ARG A 59 -12.21 -13.25 -11.07
N GLY A 60 -11.69 -12.02 -11.05
CA GLY A 60 -11.11 -11.46 -9.84
C GLY A 60 -10.33 -10.19 -10.09
N HIS A 61 -10.09 -9.46 -9.01
CA HIS A 61 -9.24 -8.28 -9.01
C HIS A 61 -8.47 -8.19 -7.68
N VAL A 62 -7.16 -8.15 -7.76
CA VAL A 62 -6.29 -7.90 -6.60
C VAL A 62 -5.87 -6.43 -6.63
N VAL A 63 -6.08 -5.70 -5.55
CA VAL A 63 -5.59 -4.33 -5.36
C VAL A 63 -4.64 -4.33 -4.19
N ASN A 64 -3.39 -3.96 -4.44
CA ASN A 64 -2.37 -3.81 -3.41
C ASN A 64 -2.17 -2.34 -3.06
N ILE A 65 -2.14 -2.00 -1.78
CA ILE A 65 -1.85 -0.64 -1.33
C ILE A 65 -0.35 -0.49 -1.16
N GLY A 66 0.25 0.15 -2.16
CA GLY A 66 1.65 0.52 -2.18
C GLY A 66 1.94 1.81 -1.40
N SER A 67 2.81 2.63 -1.94
CA SER A 67 3.13 3.98 -1.47
C SER A 67 4.08 4.66 -2.45
N ILE A 68 4.09 5.99 -2.49
CA ILE A 68 5.18 6.76 -3.11
C ILE A 68 6.56 6.35 -2.55
N ALA A 69 6.61 5.86 -1.32
CA ALA A 69 7.82 5.32 -0.68
C ALA A 69 8.34 4.03 -1.35
N GLY A 70 7.53 3.35 -2.16
CA GLY A 70 7.96 2.22 -3.00
C GLY A 70 8.66 2.65 -4.29
N HIS A 71 8.52 3.92 -4.69
CA HIS A 71 9.15 4.51 -5.87
C HIS A 71 10.38 5.35 -5.53
N GLN A 72 10.40 5.94 -4.35
CA GLN A 72 11.43 6.86 -3.89
C GLN A 72 11.75 6.59 -2.42
N THR A 73 13.02 6.68 -2.06
CA THR A 73 13.45 6.51 -0.68
C THR A 73 13.61 7.85 0.02
N TYR A 74 13.59 7.84 1.36
CA TYR A 74 13.87 8.99 2.20
C TYR A 74 14.75 8.60 3.39
N PRO A 75 15.52 9.56 3.95
CA PRO A 75 16.36 9.28 5.10
C PRO A 75 15.60 8.67 6.27
N ALA A 76 16.17 7.68 6.92
CA ALA A 76 15.61 6.96 8.06
C ALA A 76 14.32 6.15 7.78
N GLY A 77 13.87 6.06 6.52
CA GLY A 77 12.70 5.29 6.11
C GLY A 77 13.03 4.05 5.30
N ASN A 78 14.28 3.61 5.27
CA ASN A 78 14.76 2.62 4.30
C ASN A 78 14.07 1.26 4.38
N VAL A 79 13.77 0.71 5.56
CA VAL A 79 13.10 -0.59 5.68
C VAL A 79 11.65 -0.46 5.19
N TYR A 80 10.91 0.57 5.61
CA TYR A 80 9.57 0.82 5.09
C TYR A 80 9.57 1.01 3.57
N CYS A 81 10.47 1.83 3.04
CA CYS A 81 10.63 2.01 1.58
C CYS A 81 10.93 0.67 0.89
N GLY A 82 11.79 -0.15 1.47
CA GLY A 82 12.10 -1.49 0.98
C GLY A 82 10.86 -2.40 0.93
N THR A 83 10.04 -2.39 1.99
CA THR A 83 8.78 -3.17 1.99
C THR A 83 7.79 -2.69 0.93
N LYS A 84 7.67 -1.38 0.72
CA LYS A 84 6.76 -0.81 -0.30
C LYS A 84 7.31 -1.01 -1.73
N ALA A 85 8.62 -0.98 -1.92
CA ALA A 85 9.25 -1.39 -3.18
C ALA A 85 9.00 -2.88 -3.48
N ALA A 86 9.04 -3.74 -2.45
CA ALA A 86 8.68 -5.15 -2.59
C ALA A 86 7.20 -5.32 -2.99
N VAL A 87 6.27 -4.59 -2.37
CA VAL A 87 4.83 -4.62 -2.75
C VAL A 87 4.65 -4.26 -4.23
N ARG A 88 5.34 -3.23 -4.71
CA ARG A 88 5.32 -2.83 -6.13
C ARG A 88 5.81 -3.95 -7.03
N ALA A 89 6.99 -4.53 -6.76
CA ALA A 89 7.55 -5.62 -7.54
C ALA A 89 6.67 -6.89 -7.50
N ILE A 90 6.09 -7.23 -6.34
CA ILE A 90 5.16 -8.36 -6.19
C ILE A 90 3.90 -8.13 -7.02
N SER A 91 3.36 -6.90 -7.04
CA SER A 91 2.17 -6.56 -7.83
C SER A 91 2.43 -6.73 -9.33
N GLU A 92 3.57 -6.25 -9.81
CA GLU A 92 4.00 -6.41 -11.20
C GLU A 92 4.20 -7.89 -11.56
N GLY A 93 4.91 -8.66 -10.71
CA GLY A 93 5.14 -10.09 -10.91
C GLY A 93 3.83 -10.88 -10.92
N LEU A 94 2.92 -10.62 -9.96
CA LEU A 94 1.62 -11.27 -9.93
C LEU A 94 0.80 -10.99 -11.20
N LYS A 95 0.87 -9.78 -11.76
CA LYS A 95 0.22 -9.45 -13.03
C LYS A 95 0.80 -10.28 -14.20
N GLN A 96 2.11 -10.52 -14.20
CA GLN A 96 2.76 -11.35 -15.21
C GLN A 96 2.39 -12.83 -15.05
N ASP A 97 2.38 -13.34 -13.82
CA ASP A 97 2.00 -14.73 -13.50
C ASP A 97 0.56 -15.06 -13.90
N LEU A 98 -0.33 -14.07 -13.85
CA LEU A 98 -1.74 -14.21 -14.19
C LEU A 98 -2.06 -13.91 -15.67
N LEU A 99 -1.03 -13.70 -16.50
CA LEU A 99 -1.24 -13.47 -17.95
C LEU A 99 -1.95 -14.66 -18.58
N GLY A 100 -2.98 -14.37 -19.39
CA GLY A 100 -3.85 -15.40 -19.99
C GLY A 100 -5.08 -15.74 -19.15
N THR A 101 -5.22 -15.15 -17.96
CA THR A 101 -6.46 -15.19 -17.16
C THR A 101 -7.16 -13.83 -17.19
N PRO A 102 -8.47 -13.74 -16.87
CA PRO A 102 -9.16 -12.45 -16.77
C PRO A 102 -8.94 -11.75 -15.43
N ILE A 103 -7.98 -12.21 -14.61
CA ILE A 103 -7.71 -11.65 -13.30
C ILE A 103 -6.92 -10.35 -13.45
N ARG A 104 -7.39 -9.29 -12.80
CA ARG A 104 -6.74 -7.97 -12.79
C ARG A 104 -5.88 -7.80 -11.55
N VAL A 105 -4.80 -7.05 -11.70
CA VAL A 105 -3.92 -6.65 -10.58
C VAL A 105 -3.65 -5.15 -10.69
N SER A 106 -3.88 -4.42 -9.59
CA SER A 106 -3.62 -2.98 -9.49
C SER A 106 -2.79 -2.67 -8.26
N SER A 107 -1.93 -1.67 -8.36
CA SER A 107 -1.30 -1.01 -7.21
C SER A 107 -1.88 0.41 -7.07
N VAL A 108 -2.20 0.81 -5.85
CA VAL A 108 -2.55 2.18 -5.50
C VAL A 108 -1.51 2.69 -4.52
N ASP A 109 -0.76 3.71 -4.93
CA ASP A 109 0.48 4.14 -4.28
C ASP A 109 0.32 5.59 -3.77
N PRO A 110 -0.30 5.80 -2.59
CA PRO A 110 -0.53 7.15 -2.08
C PRO A 110 0.74 7.80 -1.55
N GLY A 111 0.73 9.14 -1.58
CA GLY A 111 1.60 9.99 -0.80
C GLY A 111 1.14 10.10 0.65
N MET A 112 1.15 11.34 1.20
CA MET A 112 0.74 11.59 2.58
C MET A 112 -0.77 11.46 2.73
N VAL A 113 -1.24 10.47 3.50
CA VAL A 113 -2.64 10.28 3.89
C VAL A 113 -2.75 10.43 5.40
N GLU A 114 -3.67 11.26 5.87
CA GLU A 114 -3.90 11.45 7.30
C GLU A 114 -4.76 10.30 7.84
N THR A 115 -4.15 9.48 8.67
CA THR A 115 -4.74 8.31 9.33
C THR A 115 -3.98 8.04 10.62
N GLU A 116 -4.34 6.98 11.34
CA GLU A 116 -3.58 6.47 12.49
C GLU A 116 -2.15 5.97 12.13
N PHE A 117 -1.81 5.94 10.86
CA PHE A 117 -0.52 5.42 10.37
C PHE A 117 0.69 6.10 11.04
N SER A 118 0.64 7.42 11.23
CA SER A 118 1.74 8.15 11.87
C SER A 118 1.82 7.87 13.38
N GLU A 119 0.70 7.65 14.06
CA GLU A 119 0.68 7.23 15.47
C GLU A 119 1.27 5.83 15.64
N VAL A 120 0.89 4.90 14.76
CA VAL A 120 1.45 3.53 14.70
C VAL A 120 2.96 3.58 14.45
N ARG A 121 3.42 4.43 13.52
CA ARG A 121 4.85 4.61 13.22
C ARG A 121 5.65 5.04 14.44
N PHE A 122 5.12 5.95 15.24
CA PHE A 122 5.81 6.53 16.38
C PHE A 122 5.39 5.91 17.72
N HIS A 123 4.93 4.66 17.73
CA HIS A 123 4.57 3.91 18.93
C HIS A 123 3.59 4.64 19.86
N GLY A 124 2.66 5.40 19.29
CA GLY A 124 1.65 6.16 20.03
C GLY A 124 2.06 7.61 20.40
N ASP A 125 3.22 8.08 19.95
CA ASP A 125 3.62 9.48 20.09
C ASP A 125 2.77 10.38 19.18
N THR A 126 1.64 10.82 19.70
CA THR A 126 0.67 11.65 18.97
C THR A 126 1.21 13.04 18.62
N GLU A 127 2.10 13.61 19.44
CA GLU A 127 2.70 14.91 19.16
C GLU A 127 3.60 14.82 17.91
N ARG A 128 4.42 13.79 17.85
CA ARG A 128 5.29 13.52 16.69
C ARG A 128 4.48 13.16 15.46
N ALA A 129 3.40 12.38 15.61
CA ALA A 129 2.49 12.01 14.54
C ALA A 129 1.83 13.23 13.90
N ASN A 130 1.30 14.15 14.71
CA ASN A 130 0.64 15.37 14.24
C ASN A 130 1.59 16.31 13.49
N LYS A 131 2.86 16.38 13.87
CA LYS A 131 3.88 17.19 13.18
C LYS A 131 4.10 16.75 11.72
N VAL A 132 3.81 15.49 11.38
CA VAL A 132 3.96 14.98 10.00
C VAL A 132 3.10 15.77 9.03
N TYR A 133 1.87 16.11 9.43
CA TYR A 133 0.87 16.77 8.57
C TYR A 133 0.83 18.29 8.72
N GLN A 134 1.62 18.85 9.63
CA GLN A 134 1.60 20.29 9.91
C GLN A 134 1.95 21.12 8.66
N GLY A 135 1.09 22.08 8.31
CA GLY A 135 1.26 22.98 7.16
C GLY A 135 0.98 22.34 5.80
N VAL A 136 0.41 21.13 5.77
CA VAL A 136 0.02 20.42 4.53
C VAL A 136 -1.44 20.04 4.63
N LYS A 137 -2.17 20.08 3.51
CA LYS A 137 -3.46 19.41 3.39
C LYS A 137 -3.20 18.01 2.83
N PRO A 138 -3.17 16.96 3.67
CA PRO A 138 -2.91 15.58 3.22
C PRO A 138 -4.11 15.04 2.45
N LEU A 139 -3.92 13.87 1.82
CA LEU A 139 -5.03 13.04 1.37
C LEU A 139 -5.80 12.50 2.57
N THR A 140 -7.06 12.17 2.34
CA THR A 140 -7.91 11.44 3.27
C THR A 140 -8.00 9.96 2.86
N PRO A 141 -8.44 9.05 3.75
CA PRO A 141 -8.78 7.67 3.38
C PRO A 141 -9.79 7.59 2.23
N ASP A 142 -10.75 8.51 2.18
CA ASP A 142 -11.78 8.54 1.13
C ASP A 142 -11.17 8.85 -0.24
N ASP A 143 -10.19 9.75 -0.33
CA ASP A 143 -9.48 10.02 -1.59
C ASP A 143 -8.81 8.76 -2.15
N VAL A 144 -8.24 7.93 -1.27
CA VAL A 144 -7.63 6.64 -1.66
C VAL A 144 -8.70 5.62 -2.05
N ALA A 145 -9.80 5.55 -1.28
CA ALA A 145 -10.91 4.65 -1.55
C ALA A 145 -11.58 4.95 -2.90
N ASP A 146 -11.74 6.21 -3.27
CA ASP A 146 -12.28 6.62 -4.57
C ASP A 146 -11.41 6.13 -5.73
N VAL A 147 -10.08 6.19 -5.59
CA VAL A 147 -9.15 5.65 -6.59
C VAL A 147 -9.26 4.12 -6.67
N ILE A 148 -9.36 3.42 -5.54
CA ILE A 148 -9.57 1.98 -5.52
C ILE A 148 -10.89 1.64 -6.24
N PHE A 149 -11.97 2.35 -5.90
CA PHE A 149 -13.27 2.17 -6.52
C PHE A 149 -13.22 2.39 -8.04
N PHE A 150 -12.52 3.45 -8.47
CA PHE A 150 -12.27 3.67 -9.89
C PHE A 150 -11.56 2.49 -10.55
N CYS A 151 -10.51 1.93 -9.95
CA CYS A 151 -9.78 0.79 -10.50
C CYS A 151 -10.68 -0.45 -10.64
N VAL A 152 -11.45 -0.78 -9.59
CA VAL A 152 -12.23 -2.03 -9.58
C VAL A 152 -13.47 -1.99 -10.45
N THR A 153 -14.01 -0.79 -10.73
CA THR A 153 -15.21 -0.58 -11.56
C THR A 153 -14.93 -0.44 -13.06
N ARG A 154 -13.69 -0.53 -13.51
CA ARG A 154 -13.39 -0.49 -14.95
C ARG A 154 -13.91 -1.73 -15.65
N PRO A 155 -14.23 -1.64 -16.96
CA PRO A 155 -14.60 -2.82 -17.77
C PRO A 155 -13.57 -3.94 -17.62
N SER A 156 -14.01 -5.20 -17.72
CA SER A 156 -13.20 -6.38 -17.42
C SER A 156 -11.90 -6.49 -18.25
N HIS A 157 -11.88 -5.95 -19.46
CA HIS A 157 -10.69 -5.92 -20.33
C HIS A 157 -9.70 -4.80 -19.99
N VAL A 158 -10.06 -3.89 -19.06
CA VAL A 158 -9.22 -2.77 -18.64
C VAL A 158 -8.59 -3.08 -17.30
N ASN A 159 -7.25 -3.11 -17.25
CA ASN A 159 -6.47 -3.20 -16.02
C ASN A 159 -5.71 -1.89 -15.82
N ILE A 160 -5.95 -1.23 -14.70
CA ILE A 160 -5.12 -0.11 -14.27
C ILE A 160 -4.00 -0.70 -13.43
N ASN A 161 -2.78 -0.69 -13.94
CA ASN A 161 -1.67 -1.36 -13.28
C ASN A 161 -1.21 -0.64 -12.02
N GLU A 162 -1.08 0.68 -12.10
CA GLU A 162 -0.52 1.48 -11.02
C GLU A 162 -1.12 2.89 -11.03
N VAL A 163 -1.44 3.41 -9.87
CA VAL A 163 -1.87 4.80 -9.68
C VAL A 163 -1.08 5.38 -8.51
N VAL A 164 -0.29 6.42 -8.79
CA VAL A 164 0.34 7.24 -7.76
C VAL A 164 -0.55 8.46 -7.52
N LEU A 165 -1.03 8.61 -6.28
CA LEU A 165 -1.85 9.77 -5.92
C LEU A 165 -1.21 10.54 -4.77
N MET A 166 -1.14 11.86 -4.91
CA MET A 166 -0.38 12.74 -4.02
C MET A 166 -1.21 13.95 -3.61
N PRO A 167 -1.04 14.47 -2.38
CA PRO A 167 -1.52 15.82 -2.08
C PRO A 167 -0.90 16.82 -3.07
N VAL A 168 -1.65 17.88 -3.40
CA VAL A 168 -1.14 18.96 -4.30
C VAL A 168 0.14 19.59 -3.76
N ASP A 169 0.28 19.68 -2.44
CA ASP A 169 1.45 20.24 -1.76
C ASP A 169 2.64 19.27 -1.65
N GLN A 170 2.53 18.03 -2.15
CA GLN A 170 3.60 17.04 -2.14
C GLN A 170 4.05 16.68 -3.56
N ALA A 171 5.30 17.02 -3.92
CA ALA A 171 5.87 16.74 -5.25
C ALA A 171 6.74 15.48 -5.30
N SER A 172 7.25 15.03 -4.16
CA SER A 172 8.02 13.78 -4.02
C SER A 172 7.89 13.27 -2.59
N VAL A 173 8.51 12.13 -2.27
CA VAL A 173 8.51 11.58 -0.92
C VAL A 173 9.09 12.54 0.12
N THR A 174 10.00 13.43 -0.30
CA THR A 174 10.68 14.41 0.59
C THR A 174 10.35 15.86 0.29
N LEU A 175 9.89 16.17 -0.91
CA LEU A 175 9.62 17.55 -1.32
C LEU A 175 8.16 17.90 -1.07
N VAL A 176 7.92 18.62 0.01
CA VAL A 176 6.59 19.01 0.49
C VAL A 176 6.56 20.52 0.72
N ASN A 177 5.56 21.20 0.14
CA ASN A 177 5.30 22.61 0.39
C ASN A 177 4.47 22.75 1.67
N ARG A 178 5.07 23.30 2.74
CA ARG A 178 4.39 23.53 4.00
C ARG A 178 3.97 24.99 4.10
N ARG A 179 2.68 25.21 4.29
CA ARG A 179 2.11 26.54 4.47
C ARG A 179 2.17 26.92 5.96
N ASN A 180 2.63 28.14 6.24
CA ASN A 180 2.65 28.69 7.58
C ASN A 180 1.23 29.05 8.04
#